data_c50d8c4768c00977672ad248b11b0eed
#
_entry.id   c50d8c4768c00977672ad248b11b0eed
#
_cell.length_a   1.000
_cell.length_b   1.000
_cell.length_c   1.000
_cell.angle_alpha   90.00
_cell.angle_beta   90.00
_cell.angle_gamma   90.00
#
_symmetry.space_group_name_H-M   'P 1'
#
loop_
_entity.id
_entity.type
_entity.pdbx_description
1 polymer ?
#
loop_
_entity_poly.entity_id
_entity_poly.type
_entity_poly.pdbx_seq_one_letter_code
_entity_poly.pdbx_strand_id
1 'polypeptide(L)'
;MVTREEEEAKQKKRRRKAVIELYKTRLASLRKGMDLSKKGKLKEALENYIEYLNILSQFHEIPEKSLSPRHFDHKKETTELLLISQVYWDMAKIYDKNPKLYKESVRCLNQFAKFTVGFKYHFVNSEMLRKYIKGKGCNNLEAFKKVYMEIREKSGGCYVSSYCFSDYHPVTIDLRRFRMVLKSTPTGQKCVDFYYVVSPIIVSFCQRNPIFGFFFRGVTAPILIVLAYFVRRPFFK
;
A
#
# COMPACT_ATOMS: atom_id res chain seq x y z
N MET A 1 -13.91 18.56 -49.93
CA MET A 1 -12.63 17.94 -49.52
C MET A 1 -12.56 18.01 -48.02
N VAL A 2 -12.52 16.87 -47.32
CA VAL A 2 -12.32 16.84 -45.86
C VAL A 2 -10.87 17.19 -45.65
N THR A 3 -10.61 18.14 -44.76
CA THR A 3 -9.22 18.54 -44.44
C THR A 3 -8.52 17.47 -43.66
N ARG A 4 -7.19 17.36 -43.76
CA ARG A 4 -6.38 16.40 -43.02
C ARG A 4 -6.61 16.55 -41.50
N GLU A 5 -6.81 17.75 -41.00
CA GLU A 5 -7.11 18.06 -39.61
C GLU A 5 -8.46 17.49 -39.16
N GLU A 6 -9.48 17.53 -40.04
CA GLU A 6 -10.80 16.95 -39.75
C GLU A 6 -10.73 15.40 -39.65
N GLU A 7 -9.93 14.77 -40.51
CA GLU A 7 -9.68 13.34 -40.45
C GLU A 7 -8.95 12.91 -39.19
N GLU A 8 -7.90 13.64 -38.80
CA GLU A 8 -7.15 13.41 -37.58
C GLU A 8 -8.05 13.58 -36.33
N ALA A 9 -8.87 14.63 -36.28
CA ALA A 9 -9.84 14.85 -35.21
C ALA A 9 -10.89 13.73 -35.13
N LYS A 10 -11.39 13.27 -36.26
CA LYS A 10 -12.36 12.17 -36.33
C LYS A 10 -11.74 10.84 -35.87
N GLN A 11 -10.49 10.58 -36.24
CA GLN A 11 -9.74 9.40 -35.81
C GLN A 11 -9.47 9.43 -34.31
N LYS A 12 -9.04 10.57 -33.76
CA LYS A 12 -8.85 10.78 -32.30
C LYS A 12 -10.13 10.52 -31.53
N LYS A 13 -11.26 11.02 -32.02
CA LYS A 13 -12.58 10.81 -31.40
C LYS A 13 -13.00 9.33 -31.42
N ARG A 14 -12.73 8.61 -32.51
CA ARG A 14 -12.99 7.16 -32.61
C ARG A 14 -12.11 6.37 -31.63
N ARG A 15 -10.81 6.67 -31.55
CA ARG A 15 -9.90 6.04 -30.57
C ARG A 15 -10.36 6.28 -29.14
N ARG A 16 -10.73 7.50 -28.79
CA ARG A 16 -11.22 7.82 -27.44
C ARG A 16 -12.49 7.05 -27.08
N LYS A 17 -13.45 6.92 -28.02
CA LYS A 17 -14.64 6.09 -27.81
C LYS A 17 -14.29 4.62 -27.55
N ALA A 18 -13.40 4.04 -28.33
CA ALA A 18 -12.95 2.66 -28.14
C ALA A 18 -12.31 2.44 -26.76
N VAL A 19 -11.48 3.37 -26.32
CA VAL A 19 -10.85 3.32 -24.99
C VAL A 19 -11.90 3.40 -23.86
N ILE A 20 -12.94 4.23 -24.01
CA ILE A 20 -14.04 4.33 -23.03
C ILE A 20 -14.81 2.99 -22.95
N GLU A 21 -15.07 2.35 -24.07
CA GLU A 21 -15.73 1.03 -24.07
C GLU A 21 -14.85 -0.05 -23.41
N LEU A 22 -13.55 -0.08 -23.71
CA LEU A 22 -12.59 -0.96 -23.02
C LEU A 22 -12.57 -0.69 -21.52
N TYR A 23 -12.58 0.57 -21.10
CA TYR A 23 -12.59 0.92 -19.69
C TYR A 23 -13.82 0.38 -18.94
N LYS A 24 -15.00 0.31 -19.59
CA LYS A 24 -16.19 -0.29 -19.00
C LYS A 24 -16.03 -1.79 -18.72
N THR A 25 -15.26 -2.49 -19.55
CA THR A 25 -15.04 -3.95 -19.43
C THR A 25 -13.82 -4.34 -18.60
N ARG A 26 -12.99 -3.37 -18.12
CA ARG A 26 -11.74 -3.61 -17.41
C ARG A 26 -11.84 -4.57 -16.21
N LEU A 27 -12.98 -4.52 -15.51
CA LEU A 27 -13.21 -5.39 -14.35
C LEU A 27 -13.40 -6.87 -14.75
N ALA A 28 -13.74 -7.16 -15.99
CA ALA A 28 -13.83 -8.54 -16.47
C ALA A 28 -12.44 -9.18 -16.54
N SER A 29 -11.45 -8.48 -17.12
CA SER A 29 -10.05 -8.92 -17.15
C SER A 29 -9.51 -9.10 -15.73
N LEU A 30 -9.79 -8.14 -14.83
CA LEU A 30 -9.38 -8.25 -13.42
C LEU A 30 -9.97 -9.52 -12.75
N ARG A 31 -11.27 -9.74 -12.83
CA ARG A 31 -11.94 -10.92 -12.24
C ARG A 31 -11.37 -12.22 -12.80
N LYS A 32 -11.19 -12.29 -14.11
CA LYS A 32 -10.58 -13.45 -14.77
C LYS A 32 -9.16 -13.70 -14.26
N GLY A 33 -8.34 -12.66 -14.13
CA GLY A 33 -7.01 -12.75 -13.55
C GLY A 33 -7.01 -13.29 -12.12
N MET A 34 -7.91 -12.79 -11.27
CA MET A 34 -8.07 -13.26 -9.89
C MET A 34 -8.48 -14.73 -9.81
N ASP A 35 -9.41 -15.17 -10.66
CA ASP A 35 -9.87 -16.56 -10.70
C ASP A 35 -8.80 -17.52 -11.22
N LEU A 36 -8.04 -17.11 -12.22
CA LEU A 36 -6.89 -17.87 -12.72
C LEU A 36 -5.79 -17.98 -11.67
N SER A 37 -5.52 -16.91 -10.94
CA SER A 37 -4.56 -16.91 -9.82
C SER A 37 -4.96 -17.90 -8.73
N LYS A 38 -6.24 -17.95 -8.33
CA LYS A 38 -6.77 -18.93 -7.37
C LYS A 38 -6.63 -20.37 -7.86
N LYS A 39 -6.74 -20.60 -9.17
CA LYS A 39 -6.55 -21.90 -9.81
C LYS A 39 -5.08 -22.28 -10.01
N GLY A 40 -4.13 -21.43 -9.61
CA GLY A 40 -2.71 -21.66 -9.79
C GLY A 40 -2.18 -21.40 -11.20
N LYS A 41 -3.01 -20.92 -12.12
CA LYS A 41 -2.66 -20.58 -13.51
C LYS A 41 -2.00 -19.20 -13.58
N LEU A 42 -0.79 -19.09 -13.01
CA LEU A 42 -0.15 -17.81 -12.70
C LEU A 42 0.23 -17.01 -13.94
N LYS A 43 0.61 -17.67 -15.06
CA LYS A 43 0.97 -16.98 -16.29
C LYS A 43 -0.27 -16.30 -16.90
N GLU A 44 -1.36 -17.07 -17.05
CA GLU A 44 -2.63 -16.55 -17.58
C GLU A 44 -3.21 -15.44 -16.67
N ALA A 45 -3.07 -15.58 -15.34
CA ALA A 45 -3.47 -14.55 -14.39
C ALA A 45 -2.69 -13.25 -14.60
N LEU A 46 -1.38 -13.35 -14.80
CA LEU A 46 -0.50 -12.20 -15.05
C LEU A 46 -0.87 -11.46 -16.33
N GLU A 47 -1.17 -12.17 -17.42
CA GLU A 47 -1.62 -11.59 -18.68
C GLU A 47 -2.90 -10.76 -18.49
N ASN A 48 -3.88 -11.28 -17.74
CA ASN A 48 -5.12 -10.57 -17.44
C ASN A 48 -4.92 -9.36 -16.50
N TYR A 49 -3.98 -9.43 -15.54
CA TYR A 49 -3.62 -8.29 -14.70
C TYR A 49 -2.92 -7.18 -15.51
N ILE A 50 -2.02 -7.55 -16.42
CA ILE A 50 -1.37 -6.60 -17.33
C ILE A 50 -2.41 -5.96 -18.26
N GLU A 51 -3.36 -6.71 -18.79
CA GLU A 51 -4.44 -6.18 -19.61
C GLU A 51 -5.28 -5.14 -18.84
N TYR A 52 -5.68 -5.46 -17.61
CA TYR A 52 -6.39 -4.51 -16.74
C TYR A 52 -5.61 -3.20 -16.54
N LEU A 53 -4.32 -3.28 -16.22
CA LEU A 53 -3.48 -2.09 -16.04
C LEU A 53 -3.26 -1.32 -17.34
N ASN A 54 -3.15 -2.01 -18.48
CA ASN A 54 -3.04 -1.38 -19.81
C ASN A 54 -4.31 -0.62 -20.18
N ILE A 55 -5.49 -1.15 -19.87
CA ILE A 55 -6.76 -0.43 -20.08
C ILE A 55 -6.79 0.87 -19.26
N LEU A 56 -6.38 0.83 -18.00
CA LEU A 56 -6.27 2.02 -17.16
C LEU A 56 -5.24 3.02 -17.72
N SER A 57 -4.09 2.53 -18.16
CA SER A 57 -3.03 3.31 -18.79
C SER A 57 -3.54 4.06 -20.03
N GLN A 58 -4.26 3.38 -20.91
CA GLN A 58 -4.86 3.98 -22.10
C GLN A 58 -5.96 5.00 -21.75
N PHE A 59 -6.79 4.69 -20.77
CA PHE A 59 -7.86 5.59 -20.34
C PHE A 59 -7.34 6.91 -19.78
N HIS A 60 -6.28 6.84 -18.98
CA HIS A 60 -5.63 8.02 -18.39
C HIS A 60 -4.55 8.64 -19.30
N GLU A 61 -4.29 8.05 -20.48
CA GLU A 61 -3.28 8.51 -21.45
C GLU A 61 -1.85 8.59 -20.85
N ILE A 62 -1.49 7.67 -19.98
CA ILE A 62 -0.19 7.59 -19.30
C ILE A 62 0.39 6.17 -19.34
N PRO A 63 1.71 5.99 -19.45
CA PRO A 63 2.33 4.67 -19.38
C PRO A 63 2.02 3.96 -18.06
N GLU A 64 1.83 2.62 -18.09
CA GLU A 64 1.52 1.80 -16.90
C GLU A 64 2.51 2.08 -15.74
N LYS A 65 3.80 2.17 -16.05
CA LYS A 65 4.87 2.43 -15.06
C LYS A 65 4.72 3.79 -14.36
N SER A 66 4.04 4.73 -15.00
CA SER A 66 3.78 6.09 -14.48
C SER A 66 2.44 6.21 -13.77
N LEU A 67 1.61 5.15 -13.74
CA LEU A 67 0.36 5.14 -12.98
C LEU A 67 0.62 5.53 -11.52
N SER A 68 -0.18 6.44 -11.03
CA SER A 68 -0.07 6.99 -9.67
C SER A 68 -1.46 7.38 -9.16
N PRO A 69 -1.70 7.32 -7.85
CA PRO A 69 -2.97 7.78 -7.26
C PRO A 69 -3.40 9.18 -7.66
N ARG A 70 -2.47 10.03 -8.04
CA ARG A 70 -2.76 11.43 -8.48
C ARG A 70 -3.62 11.53 -9.73
N HIS A 71 -3.69 10.46 -10.54
CA HIS A 71 -4.48 10.42 -11.77
C HIS A 71 -5.95 10.02 -11.53
N PHE A 72 -6.31 9.75 -10.28
CA PHE A 72 -7.63 9.25 -9.87
C PHE A 72 -8.30 10.22 -8.89
N ASP A 73 -9.62 10.29 -8.94
CA ASP A 73 -10.40 10.99 -7.91
C ASP A 73 -10.44 10.13 -6.63
N HIS A 74 -9.66 10.53 -5.63
CA HIS A 74 -9.52 9.77 -4.38
C HIS A 74 -10.84 9.56 -3.62
N LYS A 75 -11.84 10.42 -3.83
CA LYS A 75 -13.15 10.31 -3.16
C LYS A 75 -14.08 9.34 -3.90
N LYS A 76 -14.08 9.40 -5.22
CA LYS A 76 -14.98 8.61 -6.07
C LYS A 76 -14.40 7.24 -6.46
N GLU A 77 -13.09 7.16 -6.63
CA GLU A 77 -12.39 6.01 -7.19
C GLU A 77 -11.56 5.23 -6.14
N THR A 78 -11.88 5.38 -4.84
CA THR A 78 -11.17 4.64 -3.76
C THR A 78 -11.17 3.13 -4.00
N THR A 79 -12.26 2.57 -4.52
CA THR A 79 -12.34 1.14 -4.86
C THR A 79 -11.39 0.77 -5.98
N GLU A 80 -11.28 1.59 -7.03
CA GLU A 80 -10.34 1.37 -8.12
C GLU A 80 -8.90 1.42 -7.63
N LEU A 81 -8.55 2.40 -6.79
CA LEU A 81 -7.23 2.52 -6.18
C LEU A 81 -6.87 1.28 -5.35
N LEU A 82 -7.83 0.74 -4.61
CA LEU A 82 -7.66 -0.51 -3.87
C LEU A 82 -7.41 -1.68 -4.82
N LEU A 83 -8.22 -1.81 -5.89
CA LEU A 83 -8.07 -2.89 -6.87
C LEU A 83 -6.72 -2.84 -7.58
N ILE A 84 -6.26 -1.65 -7.97
CA ILE A 84 -4.92 -1.45 -8.54
C ILE A 84 -3.84 -1.92 -7.56
N SER A 85 -3.96 -1.56 -6.28
CA SER A 85 -3.01 -2.02 -5.26
C SER A 85 -2.98 -3.55 -5.15
N GLN A 86 -4.15 -4.22 -5.20
CA GLN A 86 -4.23 -5.67 -5.14
C GLN A 86 -3.62 -6.34 -6.38
N VAL A 87 -3.82 -5.77 -7.55
CA VAL A 87 -3.19 -6.26 -8.80
C VAL A 87 -1.67 -6.21 -8.70
N TYR A 88 -1.10 -5.07 -8.31
CA TYR A 88 0.35 -4.97 -8.12
C TYR A 88 0.87 -5.90 -7.03
N TRP A 89 0.10 -6.12 -5.97
CA TRP A 89 0.42 -7.10 -4.93
C TRP A 89 0.47 -8.53 -5.48
N ASP A 90 -0.53 -8.95 -6.25
CA ASP A 90 -0.57 -10.29 -6.83
C ASP A 90 0.52 -10.50 -7.87
N MET A 91 0.76 -9.51 -8.73
CA MET A 91 1.87 -9.52 -9.68
C MET A 91 3.23 -9.64 -8.98
N ALA A 92 3.45 -8.88 -7.90
CA ALA A 92 4.68 -8.94 -7.11
C ALA A 92 4.95 -10.35 -6.58
N LYS A 93 3.92 -11.03 -6.04
CA LYS A 93 4.02 -12.41 -5.56
C LYS A 93 4.30 -13.42 -6.68
N ILE A 94 3.69 -13.22 -7.85
CA ILE A 94 3.90 -14.09 -9.01
C ILE A 94 5.35 -13.96 -9.48
N TYR A 95 5.84 -12.74 -9.63
CA TYR A 95 7.22 -12.48 -10.06
C TYR A 95 8.26 -12.94 -9.01
N ASP A 96 7.94 -12.88 -7.72
CA ASP A 96 8.81 -13.33 -6.63
C ASP A 96 9.14 -14.83 -6.69
N LYS A 97 8.32 -15.64 -7.36
CA LYS A 97 8.56 -17.07 -7.54
C LYS A 97 9.73 -17.39 -8.45
N ASN A 98 10.17 -16.45 -9.28
CA ASN A 98 11.26 -16.62 -10.22
C ASN A 98 12.38 -15.61 -9.97
N PRO A 99 13.59 -16.03 -9.56
CA PRO A 99 14.72 -15.14 -9.31
C PRO A 99 15.06 -14.20 -10.48
N LYS A 100 14.87 -14.65 -11.71
CA LYS A 100 15.12 -13.85 -12.92
C LYS A 100 14.16 -12.65 -13.04
N LEU A 101 13.01 -12.70 -12.35
CA LEU A 101 11.96 -11.69 -12.38
C LEU A 101 11.91 -10.81 -11.11
N TYR A 102 12.89 -10.90 -10.23
CA TYR A 102 12.92 -10.11 -8.99
C TYR A 102 12.88 -8.61 -9.23
N LYS A 103 13.46 -8.11 -10.32
CA LYS A 103 13.36 -6.67 -10.68
C LYS A 103 11.90 -6.25 -10.91
N GLU A 104 11.12 -7.06 -11.60
CA GLU A 104 9.69 -6.82 -11.82
C GLU A 104 8.87 -6.99 -10.54
N SER A 105 9.21 -7.97 -9.69
CA SER A 105 8.61 -8.10 -8.35
C SER A 105 8.79 -6.82 -7.53
N VAL A 106 10.02 -6.30 -7.46
CA VAL A 106 10.32 -5.05 -6.73
C VAL A 106 9.59 -3.84 -7.35
N ARG A 107 9.51 -3.77 -8.68
CA ARG A 107 8.75 -2.72 -9.37
C ARG A 107 7.27 -2.75 -8.96
N CYS A 108 6.67 -3.94 -8.98
CA CYS A 108 5.27 -4.12 -8.57
C CYS A 108 5.07 -3.80 -7.08
N LEU A 109 6.00 -4.18 -6.20
CA LEU A 109 5.97 -3.82 -4.79
C LEU A 109 6.01 -2.30 -4.57
N ASN A 110 6.83 -1.58 -5.31
CA ASN A 110 6.90 -0.12 -5.24
C ASN A 110 5.59 0.53 -5.70
N GLN A 111 4.96 0.00 -6.75
CA GLN A 111 3.63 0.46 -7.17
C GLN A 111 2.56 0.11 -6.12
N PHE A 112 2.57 -1.11 -5.57
CA PHE A 112 1.71 -1.49 -4.46
C PHE A 112 1.82 -0.50 -3.28
N ALA A 113 3.04 -0.11 -2.89
CA ALA A 113 3.26 0.88 -1.84
C ALA A 113 2.66 2.24 -2.20
N LYS A 114 2.86 2.73 -3.43
CA LYS A 114 2.27 4.00 -3.91
C LYS A 114 0.75 4.02 -3.79
N PHE A 115 0.08 2.93 -4.18
CA PHE A 115 -1.36 2.80 -4.12
C PHE A 115 -1.88 2.35 -2.75
N THR A 116 -1.01 2.23 -1.75
CA THR A 116 -1.37 1.85 -0.37
C THR A 116 -1.18 2.99 0.61
N VAL A 117 -0.06 3.72 0.51
CA VAL A 117 0.31 4.79 1.45
C VAL A 117 -0.70 5.94 1.41
N GLY A 118 -1.19 6.34 2.59
CA GLY A 118 -2.14 7.44 2.72
C GLY A 118 -3.61 7.08 2.53
N PHE A 119 -3.93 5.85 2.14
CA PHE A 119 -5.30 5.39 1.99
C PHE A 119 -5.83 4.64 3.22
N LYS A 120 -7.14 4.65 3.44
CA LYS A 120 -7.80 4.00 4.59
C LYS A 120 -7.50 2.49 4.68
N TYR A 121 -7.26 1.84 3.55
CA TYR A 121 -6.96 0.41 3.46
C TYR A 121 -5.49 0.04 3.67
N HIS A 122 -4.60 1.01 3.94
CA HIS A 122 -3.17 0.75 4.14
C HIS A 122 -2.89 -0.30 5.22
N PHE A 123 -3.74 -0.36 6.25
CA PHE A 123 -3.60 -1.35 7.31
C PHE A 123 -3.82 -2.77 6.79
N VAL A 124 -4.89 -2.99 6.02
CA VAL A 124 -5.20 -4.31 5.43
C VAL A 124 -4.06 -4.76 4.52
N ASN A 125 -3.58 -3.87 3.65
CA ASN A 125 -2.46 -4.15 2.76
C ASN A 125 -1.16 -4.44 3.53
N SER A 126 -0.87 -3.70 4.60
CA SER A 126 0.27 -3.97 5.49
C SER A 126 0.19 -5.36 6.13
N GLU A 127 -1.00 -5.76 6.60
CA GLU A 127 -1.19 -7.07 7.23
C GLU A 127 -1.07 -8.22 6.22
N MET A 128 -1.56 -8.04 5.00
CA MET A 128 -1.34 -9.01 3.91
C MET A 128 0.15 -9.19 3.64
N LEU A 129 0.89 -8.09 3.51
CA LEU A 129 2.32 -8.08 3.29
C LEU A 129 3.07 -8.74 4.47
N ARG A 130 2.70 -8.42 5.71
CA ARG A 130 3.28 -9.03 6.92
C ARG A 130 3.05 -10.55 6.97
N LYS A 131 1.84 -11.00 6.65
CA LYS A 131 1.51 -12.43 6.59
C LYS A 131 2.34 -13.15 5.52
N TYR A 132 2.52 -12.54 4.37
CA TYR A 132 3.33 -13.11 3.29
C TYR A 132 4.81 -13.21 3.68
N ILE A 133 5.39 -12.17 4.31
CA ILE A 133 6.76 -12.16 4.84
C ILE A 133 6.99 -13.26 5.88
N LYS A 134 5.99 -13.53 6.74
CA LYS A 134 6.07 -14.60 7.75
C LYS A 134 5.85 -16.00 7.17
N GLY A 135 5.27 -16.10 5.99
CA GLY A 135 5.02 -17.35 5.30
C GLY A 135 6.28 -17.90 4.62
N LYS A 136 6.25 -19.19 4.29
CA LYS A 136 7.37 -19.87 3.58
C LYS A 136 7.44 -19.55 2.08
N GLY A 137 6.52 -18.73 1.56
CA GLY A 137 6.38 -18.47 0.11
C GLY A 137 7.08 -17.21 -0.39
N CYS A 138 7.74 -16.44 0.48
CA CYS A 138 8.44 -15.21 0.14
C CYS A 138 9.92 -15.52 -0.16
N ASN A 139 10.34 -15.34 -1.42
CA ASN A 139 11.71 -15.64 -1.84
C ASN A 139 12.63 -14.42 -1.67
N ASN A 140 12.20 -13.24 -2.12
CA ASN A 140 12.97 -11.99 -1.97
C ASN A 140 12.56 -11.24 -0.67
N LEU A 141 12.81 -11.88 0.47
CA LEU A 141 12.39 -11.44 1.80
C LEU A 141 12.77 -9.97 2.10
N GLU A 142 13.97 -9.55 1.71
CA GLU A 142 14.47 -8.20 2.01
C GLU A 142 13.68 -7.11 1.26
N ALA A 143 13.33 -7.32 0.00
CA ALA A 143 12.52 -6.38 -0.75
C ALA A 143 11.12 -6.22 -0.15
N PHE A 144 10.49 -7.33 0.23
CA PHE A 144 9.17 -7.31 0.88
C PHE A 144 9.20 -6.65 2.26
N LYS A 145 10.22 -6.92 3.08
CA LYS A 145 10.44 -6.25 4.36
C LYS A 145 10.60 -4.74 4.20
N LYS A 146 11.45 -4.32 3.25
CA LYS A 146 11.68 -2.89 2.95
C LYS A 146 10.38 -2.17 2.65
N VAL A 147 9.55 -2.72 1.77
CA VAL A 147 8.26 -2.12 1.40
C VAL A 147 7.27 -2.15 2.57
N TYR A 148 7.27 -3.21 3.38
CA TYR A 148 6.47 -3.24 4.61
C TYR A 148 6.82 -2.10 5.56
N MET A 149 8.11 -1.86 5.79
CA MET A 149 8.58 -0.76 6.64
C MET A 149 8.19 0.59 6.05
N GLU A 150 8.36 0.78 4.75
CA GLU A 150 7.97 2.00 4.03
C GLU A 150 6.47 2.31 4.18
N ILE A 151 5.60 1.32 3.96
CA ILE A 151 4.16 1.51 4.12
C ILE A 151 3.82 1.87 5.58
N ARG A 152 4.40 1.17 6.55
CA ARG A 152 4.17 1.43 7.98
C ARG A 152 4.60 2.83 8.39
N GLU A 153 5.76 3.26 7.95
CA GLU A 153 6.30 4.57 8.26
C GLU A 153 5.46 5.69 7.61
N LYS A 154 5.27 5.63 6.30
CA LYS A 154 4.58 6.68 5.52
C LYS A 154 3.07 6.73 5.81
N SER A 155 2.44 5.61 6.11
CA SER A 155 1.02 5.56 6.48
C SER A 155 0.76 5.92 7.94
N GLY A 156 1.76 6.29 8.68
CA GLY A 156 1.60 6.70 10.07
C GLY A 156 1.44 5.55 11.05
N GLY A 157 1.94 4.37 10.74
CA GLY A 157 1.97 3.25 11.68
C GLY A 157 2.70 3.61 12.97
N CYS A 158 2.10 3.26 14.11
CA CYS A 158 2.68 3.44 15.44
C CYS A 158 2.92 2.05 16.02
N TYR A 159 4.16 1.52 15.92
CA TYR A 159 4.47 0.12 16.23
C TYR A 159 4.06 -0.27 17.65
N VAL A 160 4.49 0.49 18.64
CA VAL A 160 4.26 0.18 20.06
C VAL A 160 2.80 0.35 20.43
N SER A 161 2.16 1.47 20.06
CA SER A 161 0.75 1.67 20.39
C SER A 161 -0.19 0.71 19.65
N SER A 162 0.10 0.38 18.38
CA SER A 162 -0.66 -0.64 17.65
C SER A 162 -0.47 -2.04 18.22
N TYR A 163 0.69 -2.33 18.82
CA TYR A 163 0.94 -3.58 19.54
C TYR A 163 0.18 -3.64 20.86
N CYS A 164 0.14 -2.53 21.63
CA CYS A 164 -0.52 -2.48 22.93
C CYS A 164 -2.06 -2.47 22.81
N PHE A 165 -2.60 -1.75 21.83
CA PHE A 165 -4.03 -1.53 21.68
C PHE A 165 -4.54 -2.11 20.36
N SER A 166 -4.65 -1.27 19.35
CA SER A 166 -4.93 -1.58 17.95
C SER A 166 -4.66 -0.35 17.11
N ASP A 167 -4.65 -0.48 15.78
CA ASP A 167 -4.45 0.65 14.88
C ASP A 167 -5.59 1.69 14.93
N TYR A 168 -6.78 1.28 15.32
CA TYR A 168 -7.99 2.13 15.41
C TYR A 168 -8.32 2.60 16.84
N HIS A 169 -7.53 2.19 17.83
CA HIS A 169 -7.76 2.61 19.20
C HIS A 169 -7.53 4.14 19.36
N PRO A 170 -8.37 4.87 20.12
CA PRO A 170 -8.24 6.32 20.29
C PRO A 170 -6.85 6.78 20.69
N VAL A 171 -6.20 6.08 21.62
CA VAL A 171 -4.81 6.34 22.05
C VAL A 171 -3.85 6.28 20.85
N THR A 172 -3.98 5.27 19.98
CA THR A 172 -3.11 5.14 18.79
C THR A 172 -3.34 6.28 17.80
N ILE A 173 -4.59 6.72 17.63
CA ILE A 173 -4.93 7.85 16.77
C ILE A 173 -4.31 9.15 17.29
N ASP A 174 -4.41 9.41 18.60
CA ASP A 174 -3.85 10.62 19.21
C ASP A 174 -2.31 10.64 19.13
N LEU A 175 -1.66 9.51 19.38
CA LEU A 175 -0.20 9.39 19.25
C LEU A 175 0.28 9.55 17.80
N ARG A 176 -0.52 9.16 16.80
CA ARG A 176 -0.24 9.46 15.39
C ARG A 176 -0.30 10.96 15.10
N ARG A 177 -1.29 11.68 15.67
CA ARG A 177 -1.37 13.14 15.56
C ARG A 177 -0.15 13.80 16.21
N PHE A 178 0.20 13.38 17.42
CA PHE A 178 1.39 13.87 18.14
C PHE A 178 2.69 13.68 17.34
N ARG A 179 2.85 12.53 16.73
CA ARG A 179 3.99 12.28 15.82
C ARG A 179 4.03 13.30 14.66
N MET A 180 2.89 13.69 14.08
CA MET A 180 2.86 14.70 13.02
C MET A 180 3.38 16.04 13.52
N VAL A 181 3.02 16.41 14.76
CA VAL A 181 3.56 17.62 15.44
C VAL A 181 5.05 17.47 15.71
N LEU A 182 5.53 16.33 16.20
CA LEU A 182 6.96 16.09 16.40
C LEU A 182 7.76 16.24 15.11
N LYS A 183 7.25 15.71 13.99
CA LYS A 183 7.89 15.81 12.67
C LYS A 183 8.03 17.25 12.14
N SER A 184 7.33 18.22 12.70
CA SER A 184 7.47 19.63 12.30
C SER A 184 8.74 20.30 12.85
N THR A 185 9.45 19.65 13.78
CA THR A 185 10.70 20.16 14.35
C THR A 185 11.88 19.26 14.01
N PRO A 186 13.11 19.80 13.80
CA PRO A 186 14.28 18.97 13.46
C PRO A 186 14.62 17.93 14.55
N THR A 187 14.49 18.31 15.81
CA THR A 187 14.73 17.40 16.95
C THR A 187 13.66 16.31 17.03
N GLY A 188 12.39 16.69 16.87
CA GLY A 188 11.28 15.75 16.86
C GLY A 188 11.36 14.76 15.68
N GLN A 189 11.81 15.22 14.50
CA GLN A 189 12.06 14.34 13.37
C GLN A 189 13.09 13.26 13.72
N LYS A 190 14.24 13.63 14.32
CA LYS A 190 15.26 12.67 14.77
C LYS A 190 14.72 11.65 15.79
N CYS A 191 13.89 12.12 16.73
CA CYS A 191 13.24 11.23 17.70
C CYS A 191 12.30 10.22 17.01
N VAL A 192 11.52 10.68 16.03
CA VAL A 192 10.63 9.82 15.25
C VAL A 192 11.42 8.82 14.41
N ASP A 193 12.51 9.23 13.78
CA ASP A 193 13.35 8.35 12.98
C ASP A 193 14.00 7.26 13.85
N PHE A 194 14.53 7.63 15.03
CA PHE A 194 15.03 6.67 16.02
C PHE A 194 13.95 5.68 16.48
N TYR A 195 12.74 6.20 16.77
CA TYR A 195 11.60 5.35 17.13
C TYR A 195 11.30 4.32 16.05
N TYR A 196 11.35 4.68 14.75
CA TYR A 196 11.09 3.76 13.65
C TYR A 196 12.18 2.71 13.44
N VAL A 197 13.40 2.97 13.89
CA VAL A 197 14.48 1.97 13.89
C VAL A 197 14.28 0.96 15.02
N VAL A 198 13.99 1.44 16.23
CA VAL A 198 14.00 0.63 17.46
C VAL A 198 12.67 -0.10 17.70
N SER A 199 11.55 0.57 17.46
CA SER A 199 10.23 0.02 17.81
C SER A 199 9.84 -1.27 17.08
N PRO A 200 10.19 -1.52 15.80
CA PRO A 200 9.91 -2.78 15.15
C PRO A 200 10.67 -3.95 15.77
N ILE A 201 11.91 -3.70 16.22
CA ILE A 201 12.78 -4.71 16.88
C ILE A 201 12.13 -5.14 18.19
N ILE A 202 11.75 -4.16 19.03
CA ILE A 202 11.09 -4.40 20.31
C ILE A 202 9.78 -5.16 20.11
N VAL A 203 8.91 -4.69 19.22
CA VAL A 203 7.61 -5.34 18.97
C VAL A 203 7.78 -6.74 18.41
N SER A 204 8.76 -6.96 17.53
CA SER A 204 9.08 -8.29 17.00
C SER A 204 9.56 -9.24 18.11
N PHE A 205 10.39 -8.75 19.04
CA PHE A 205 10.83 -9.51 20.20
C PHE A 205 9.66 -9.86 21.12
N CYS A 206 8.79 -8.89 21.43
CA CYS A 206 7.58 -9.11 22.24
C CYS A 206 6.64 -10.15 21.60
N GLN A 207 6.52 -10.15 20.26
CA GLN A 207 5.68 -11.13 19.54
C GLN A 207 6.27 -12.56 19.57
N ARG A 208 7.60 -12.69 19.67
CA ARG A 208 8.28 -13.99 19.76
C ARG A 208 8.27 -14.55 21.18
N ASN A 209 8.22 -13.67 22.20
CA ASN A 209 8.27 -14.01 23.61
C ASN A 209 6.99 -13.54 24.30
N PRO A 210 5.91 -14.39 24.36
CA PRO A 210 4.60 -13.98 24.88
C PRO A 210 4.65 -13.45 26.33
N ILE A 211 5.48 -14.05 27.19
CA ILE A 211 5.63 -13.64 28.60
C ILE A 211 6.19 -12.21 28.66
N PHE A 212 7.29 -11.95 27.94
CA PHE A 212 7.87 -10.60 27.87
C PHE A 212 6.86 -9.62 27.24
N GLY A 213 6.16 -10.02 26.21
CA GLY A 213 5.13 -9.21 25.53
C GLY A 213 3.99 -8.83 26.49
N PHE A 214 3.59 -9.72 27.41
CA PHE A 214 2.59 -9.44 28.43
C PHE A 214 3.08 -8.35 29.40
N PHE A 215 4.27 -8.49 29.96
CA PHE A 215 4.87 -7.48 30.86
C PHE A 215 5.11 -6.15 30.12
N PHE A 216 5.65 -6.18 28.91
CA PHE A 216 5.87 -4.99 28.12
C PHE A 216 4.58 -4.21 27.85
N ARG A 217 3.48 -4.93 27.53
CA ARG A 217 2.15 -4.31 27.34
C ARG A 217 1.61 -3.75 28.65
N GLY A 218 1.78 -4.45 29.77
CA GLY A 218 1.34 -4.02 31.10
C GLY A 218 1.99 -2.70 31.53
N VAL A 219 3.26 -2.50 31.20
CA VAL A 219 4.01 -1.27 31.55
C VAL A 219 3.77 -0.16 30.51
N THR A 220 3.84 -0.49 29.23
CA THR A 220 3.76 0.54 28.16
C THR A 220 2.36 1.07 27.93
N ALA A 221 1.31 0.26 28.06
CA ALA A 221 -0.05 0.71 27.78
C ALA A 221 -0.49 1.88 28.69
N PRO A 222 -0.30 1.83 30.04
CA PRO A 222 -0.60 2.98 30.90
C PRO A 222 0.17 4.25 30.51
N ILE A 223 1.46 4.12 30.19
CA ILE A 223 2.30 5.25 29.77
C ILE A 223 1.74 5.89 28.49
N LEU A 224 1.37 5.10 27.52
CA LEU A 224 0.78 5.59 26.25
C LEU A 224 -0.59 6.24 26.45
N ILE A 225 -1.40 5.77 27.39
CA ILE A 225 -2.69 6.39 27.75
C ILE A 225 -2.45 7.77 28.34
N VAL A 226 -1.53 7.87 29.30
CA VAL A 226 -1.17 9.16 29.93
C VAL A 226 -0.62 10.12 28.89
N LEU A 227 0.28 9.68 28.02
CA LEU A 227 0.82 10.50 26.94
C LEU A 227 -0.27 10.98 26.00
N ALA A 228 -1.19 10.10 25.56
CA ALA A 228 -2.31 10.47 24.71
C ALA A 228 -3.25 11.48 25.38
N TYR A 229 -3.46 11.36 26.70
CA TYR A 229 -4.26 12.32 27.47
C TYR A 229 -3.64 13.72 27.44
N PHE A 230 -2.32 13.85 27.60
CA PHE A 230 -1.65 15.16 27.50
C PHE A 230 -1.71 15.73 26.08
N VAL A 231 -1.56 14.91 25.06
CA VAL A 231 -1.63 15.32 23.66
C VAL A 231 -3.03 15.82 23.25
N ARG A 232 -4.09 15.32 23.87
CA ARG A 232 -5.47 15.80 23.65
C ARG A 232 -5.72 17.22 24.19
N ARG A 233 -4.93 17.67 25.14
CA ARG A 233 -5.12 19.03 25.72
C ARG A 233 -4.77 20.11 24.71
N PRO A 234 -5.40 21.31 24.80
CA PRO A 234 -5.31 22.38 23.79
C PRO A 234 -3.92 23.03 23.64
N PHE A 235 -2.91 22.62 24.43
CA PHE A 235 -1.53 23.09 24.32
C PHE A 235 -0.79 22.60 23.05
N PHE A 236 -1.33 21.61 22.32
CA PHE A 236 -0.73 21.05 21.10
C PHE A 236 -1.63 21.22 19.88
N LYS A 237 -2.54 22.18 19.90
CA LYS A 237 -3.31 22.61 18.73
C LYS A 237 -2.61 23.70 17.94
#